data_35f6d9caf2eba9963b446b8873b77b4c
#
_entry.id   35f6d9caf2eba9963b446b8873b77b4c
#
_cell.length_a   1.000
_cell.length_b   1.000
_cell.length_c   1.000
_cell.angle_alpha   90.00
_cell.angle_beta   90.00
_cell.angle_gamma   90.00
#
_symmetry.space_group_name_H-M   'P 1'
#
loop_
_entity.id
_entity.type
_entity.pdbx_description
1 polymer ?
#
loop_
_entity_poly.entity_id
_entity_poly.type
_entity_poly.pdbx_seq_one_letter_code
_entity_poly.pdbx_strand_id
1 'polypeptide(L)'
;MTLELDDDTARLLRALEASPEGERADPDHVARRVGERFARAAWARLAEPGDATAGRLIEALGAVAALDAVIQGSLPVAGEAGLLDPAAFAKGIARWQPRLDKQATLQDLRRALETGTRLIMQGDRCWPGSFADLGPHAPLMLWLRGDPALLQRTSLAVVGARACTGYGAHVTAEITDGVCAADVVIVSGAAYGIDAVAHRTALAAGGKTIAVLAGGVDRPYPSGHAELLASIGREGLICSEMVPGSAPTRWRFLQRNRSIAALARATLVTEAGGRSGSLNTAGHAAELSRPLGAVPGPVTSPASSGCHRLIRDYDATLVTNAVEAQELMGIGVDVALFDLEPETDRPPPLHRRVLDALPLRGARGLNEIVREAGVTREEARGALAELQLLGHVTSAEPGVQVGAEPGWKLSRQC
;
A
#
# COMPACT_ATOMS: atom_id res chain seq x y z
N MET A 1 -41.39 7.22 -11.40
CA MET A 1 -41.54 6.43 -10.14
C MET A 1 -40.58 7.05 -9.15
N THR A 2 -41.07 7.96 -8.34
CA THR A 2 -40.28 8.56 -7.26
C THR A 2 -39.82 7.42 -6.33
N LEU A 3 -38.56 7.42 -5.95
CA LEU A 3 -38.01 6.47 -4.98
C LEU A 3 -38.63 6.76 -3.60
N GLU A 4 -39.92 6.43 -3.41
CA GLU A 4 -40.51 6.43 -2.09
C GLU A 4 -39.90 5.26 -1.30
N LEU A 5 -39.10 5.61 -0.32
CA LEU A 5 -38.52 4.66 0.64
C LEU A 5 -39.45 4.58 1.84
N ASP A 6 -39.83 3.37 2.22
CA ASP A 6 -40.56 3.14 3.44
C ASP A 6 -39.68 3.32 4.70
N ASP A 7 -40.33 3.50 5.85
CA ASP A 7 -39.62 3.73 7.12
C ASP A 7 -38.70 2.56 7.51
N ASP A 8 -39.00 1.35 7.08
CA ASP A 8 -38.16 0.18 7.35
C ASP A 8 -36.85 0.24 6.55
N THR A 9 -36.93 0.62 5.28
CA THR A 9 -35.74 0.85 4.45
C THR A 9 -34.90 2.00 4.99
N ALA A 10 -35.54 3.09 5.42
CA ALA A 10 -34.83 4.22 6.02
C ALA A 10 -34.10 3.83 7.33
N ARG A 11 -34.74 3.04 8.18
CA ARG A 11 -34.11 2.47 9.40
C ARG A 11 -32.93 1.56 9.07
N LEU A 12 -33.09 0.69 8.09
CA LEU A 12 -32.04 -0.22 7.64
C LEU A 12 -30.79 0.54 7.15
N LEU A 13 -30.99 1.58 6.32
CA LEU A 13 -29.90 2.39 5.80
C LEU A 13 -29.15 3.16 6.89
N ARG A 14 -29.88 3.71 7.88
CA ARG A 14 -29.26 4.37 9.04
C ARG A 14 -28.43 3.38 9.89
N ALA A 15 -28.94 2.16 10.09
CA ALA A 15 -28.21 1.13 10.84
C ALA A 15 -26.89 0.69 10.15
N LEU A 16 -26.79 0.88 8.84
CA LEU A 16 -25.60 0.53 8.05
C LEU A 16 -24.57 1.68 7.99
N GLU A 17 -24.87 2.87 8.48
CA GLU A 17 -23.92 4.00 8.47
C GLU A 17 -22.67 3.68 9.27
N ALA A 18 -21.50 3.86 8.66
CA ALA A 18 -20.22 3.67 9.35
C ALA A 18 -19.86 4.83 10.29
N SER A 19 -20.40 6.02 10.02
CA SER A 19 -20.22 7.23 10.83
C SER A 19 -21.55 7.97 10.89
N PRO A 20 -22.43 7.65 11.84
CA PRO A 20 -23.73 8.32 11.95
C PRO A 20 -23.54 9.82 12.20
N GLU A 21 -24.33 10.63 11.51
CA GLU A 21 -24.41 12.06 11.77
C GLU A 21 -25.03 12.28 13.17
N GLY A 22 -24.56 13.32 13.88
CA GLY A 22 -25.07 13.61 15.23
C GLY A 22 -26.58 13.93 15.22
N GLU A 23 -27.25 13.74 16.36
CA GLU A 23 -28.71 13.82 16.56
C GLU A 23 -29.39 15.16 16.19
N ARG A 24 -28.66 16.17 15.70
CA ARG A 24 -29.17 17.50 15.37
C ARG A 24 -29.29 17.80 13.87
N ALA A 25 -29.22 16.78 13.00
CA ALA A 25 -29.37 17.02 11.57
C ALA A 25 -30.81 17.36 11.19
N ASP A 26 -30.97 18.32 10.26
CA ASP A 26 -32.26 18.71 9.67
C ASP A 26 -32.96 17.47 9.06
N PRO A 27 -34.25 17.22 9.38
CA PRO A 27 -35.01 16.08 8.86
C PRO A 27 -34.98 15.96 7.33
N ASP A 28 -35.02 17.05 6.60
CA ASP A 28 -34.98 17.07 5.14
C ASP A 28 -33.58 16.68 4.62
N HIS A 29 -32.53 17.07 5.35
CA HIS A 29 -31.17 16.64 5.06
C HIS A 29 -31.02 15.13 5.27
N VAL A 30 -31.53 14.60 6.38
CA VAL A 30 -31.51 13.18 6.70
C VAL A 30 -32.24 12.38 5.64
N ALA A 31 -33.45 12.81 5.21
CA ALA A 31 -34.22 12.13 4.18
C ALA A 31 -33.47 12.10 2.83
N ARG A 32 -32.86 13.21 2.42
CA ARG A 32 -32.02 13.27 1.20
C ARG A 32 -30.84 12.30 1.28
N ARG A 33 -30.14 12.24 2.42
CA ARG A 33 -29.00 11.34 2.64
C ARG A 33 -29.41 9.87 2.57
N VAL A 34 -30.57 9.52 3.12
CA VAL A 34 -31.12 8.16 3.04
C VAL A 34 -31.44 7.80 1.59
N GLY A 35 -32.06 8.70 0.82
CA GLY A 35 -32.29 8.51 -0.61
C GLY A 35 -31.02 8.32 -1.41
N GLU A 36 -30.01 9.15 -1.15
CA GLU A 36 -28.68 9.06 -1.80
C GLU A 36 -28.00 7.72 -1.47
N ARG A 37 -28.02 7.24 -0.21
CA ARG A 37 -27.47 5.94 0.18
C ARG A 37 -28.15 4.79 -0.52
N PHE A 38 -29.49 4.82 -0.60
CA PHE A 38 -30.21 3.79 -1.32
C PHE A 38 -29.85 3.76 -2.81
N ALA A 39 -29.82 4.93 -3.44
CA ALA A 39 -29.46 5.04 -4.86
C ALA A 39 -28.04 4.53 -5.11
N ARG A 40 -27.07 4.88 -4.27
CA ARG A 40 -25.70 4.39 -4.39
C ARG A 40 -25.58 2.89 -4.13
N ALA A 41 -26.34 2.34 -3.21
CA ALA A 41 -26.41 0.89 -3.01
C ALA A 41 -26.98 0.17 -4.24
N ALA A 42 -28.02 0.72 -4.87
CA ALA A 42 -28.54 0.22 -6.13
C ALA A 42 -27.46 0.32 -7.23
N TRP A 43 -26.78 1.46 -7.36
CA TRP A 43 -25.71 1.64 -8.33
C TRP A 43 -24.53 0.67 -8.14
N ALA A 44 -24.14 0.34 -6.90
CA ALA A 44 -23.11 -0.66 -6.61
C ALA A 44 -23.49 -2.07 -7.09
N ARG A 45 -24.81 -2.33 -7.32
CA ARG A 45 -25.33 -3.54 -7.93
C ARG A 45 -25.40 -3.45 -9.46
N LEU A 46 -25.79 -2.29 -9.98
CA LEU A 46 -25.98 -2.06 -11.43
C LEU A 46 -24.66 -1.98 -12.18
N ALA A 47 -23.73 -1.18 -11.70
CA ALA A 47 -22.47 -0.89 -12.35
C ALA A 47 -21.33 -1.78 -11.80
N GLU A 48 -20.42 -2.16 -12.68
CA GLU A 48 -19.15 -2.75 -12.24
C GLU A 48 -18.21 -1.66 -11.71
N PRO A 49 -17.32 -1.98 -10.76
CA PRO A 49 -16.32 -1.03 -10.27
C PRO A 49 -15.59 -0.30 -11.38
N GLY A 50 -15.50 1.02 -11.30
CA GLY A 50 -14.80 1.84 -12.27
C GLY A 50 -15.57 2.09 -13.57
N ASP A 51 -16.89 1.84 -13.64
CA ASP A 51 -17.73 2.22 -14.79
C ASP A 51 -17.79 3.74 -14.94
N ALA A 52 -16.94 4.30 -15.80
CA ALA A 52 -16.84 5.74 -16.03
C ALA A 52 -18.14 6.37 -16.57
N THR A 53 -18.99 5.59 -17.25
CA THR A 53 -20.28 6.11 -17.74
C THR A 53 -21.24 6.31 -16.54
N ALA A 54 -21.28 5.36 -15.62
CA ALA A 54 -22.03 5.50 -14.37
C ALA A 54 -21.49 6.64 -13.53
N GLY A 55 -20.15 6.74 -13.37
CA GLY A 55 -19.52 7.84 -12.63
C GLY A 55 -19.89 9.21 -13.17
N ARG A 56 -19.74 9.45 -14.45
CA ARG A 56 -20.15 10.73 -15.10
C ARG A 56 -21.63 11.02 -14.95
N LEU A 57 -22.48 10.01 -15.08
CA LEU A 57 -23.93 10.20 -14.94
C LEU A 57 -24.30 10.62 -13.51
N ILE A 58 -23.68 9.99 -12.51
CA ILE A 58 -23.89 10.31 -11.09
C ILE A 58 -23.30 11.68 -10.74
N GLU A 59 -22.15 12.01 -11.29
CA GLU A 59 -21.52 13.34 -11.11
C GLU A 59 -22.40 14.47 -11.64
N ALA A 60 -22.99 14.26 -12.83
CA ALA A 60 -23.83 15.26 -13.49
C ALA A 60 -25.21 15.43 -12.85
N LEU A 61 -25.86 14.36 -12.41
CA LEU A 61 -27.25 14.37 -11.98
C LEU A 61 -27.45 14.09 -10.46
N GLY A 62 -26.43 13.62 -9.76
CA GLY A 62 -26.57 12.98 -8.46
C GLY A 62 -27.07 11.52 -8.59
N ALA A 63 -26.84 10.69 -7.55
CA ALA A 63 -27.10 9.25 -7.66
C ALA A 63 -28.60 8.94 -7.81
N VAL A 64 -29.48 9.72 -7.18
CA VAL A 64 -30.95 9.52 -7.22
C VAL A 64 -31.48 9.80 -8.63
N ALA A 65 -31.22 10.98 -9.19
CA ALA A 65 -31.71 11.34 -10.53
C ALA A 65 -31.06 10.50 -11.63
N ALA A 66 -29.80 10.12 -11.46
CA ALA A 66 -29.12 9.16 -12.32
C ALA A 66 -29.79 7.78 -12.33
N LEU A 67 -30.24 7.30 -11.16
CA LEU A 67 -30.98 6.04 -11.06
C LEU A 67 -32.36 6.14 -11.71
N ASP A 68 -33.06 7.27 -11.49
CA ASP A 68 -34.35 7.53 -12.16
C ASP A 68 -34.20 7.55 -13.70
N ALA A 69 -33.14 8.14 -14.24
CA ALA A 69 -32.85 8.13 -15.67
C ALA A 69 -32.67 6.69 -16.21
N VAL A 70 -32.04 5.79 -15.42
CA VAL A 70 -31.92 4.36 -15.79
C VAL A 70 -33.26 3.67 -15.74
N ILE A 71 -34.11 3.93 -14.74
CA ILE A 71 -35.45 3.36 -14.60
C ILE A 71 -36.34 3.79 -15.79
N GLN A 72 -36.26 5.07 -16.18
CA GLN A 72 -37.05 5.62 -17.28
C GLN A 72 -36.47 5.28 -18.67
N GLY A 73 -35.20 4.86 -18.73
CA GLY A 73 -34.47 4.60 -19.97
C GLY A 73 -34.18 5.86 -20.83
N SER A 74 -34.24 7.05 -20.20
CA SER A 74 -34.06 8.35 -20.86
C SER A 74 -33.34 9.33 -19.99
N LEU A 75 -32.51 10.20 -20.61
CA LEU A 75 -31.89 11.33 -19.91
C LEU A 75 -32.92 12.45 -19.72
N PRO A 76 -32.85 13.21 -18.61
CA PRO A 76 -33.65 14.41 -18.40
C PRO A 76 -33.41 15.40 -19.55
N VAL A 77 -34.50 16.12 -19.96
CA VAL A 77 -34.43 17.07 -21.09
C VAL A 77 -33.59 18.29 -20.73
N ALA A 78 -32.57 18.55 -21.51
CA ALA A 78 -31.88 19.81 -21.81
C ALA A 78 -31.47 20.72 -20.62
N GLY A 79 -30.19 20.78 -20.38
CA GLY A 79 -29.44 21.73 -19.56
C GLY A 79 -28.10 21.15 -19.13
N GLU A 80 -28.13 19.94 -18.62
CA GLU A 80 -26.96 19.22 -18.08
C GLU A 80 -26.54 18.03 -18.97
N ALA A 81 -27.37 17.68 -19.97
CA ALA A 81 -27.16 16.55 -20.88
C ALA A 81 -25.98 16.72 -21.89
N GLY A 82 -25.40 17.92 -21.99
CA GLY A 82 -24.21 18.17 -22.81
C GLY A 82 -22.95 17.51 -22.30
N LEU A 83 -22.95 16.96 -21.06
CA LEU A 83 -21.82 16.30 -20.43
C LEU A 83 -21.76 14.78 -20.70
N LEU A 84 -22.83 14.18 -21.28
CA LEU A 84 -22.92 12.75 -21.52
C LEU A 84 -23.15 12.45 -23.01
N ASP A 85 -22.26 11.63 -23.56
CA ASP A 85 -22.46 11.05 -24.89
C ASP A 85 -23.73 10.16 -24.90
N PRO A 86 -24.79 10.47 -25.71
CA PRO A 86 -26.00 9.67 -25.77
C PRO A 86 -25.74 8.20 -26.15
N ALA A 87 -24.73 7.92 -26.96
CA ALA A 87 -24.36 6.56 -27.34
C ALA A 87 -23.73 5.80 -26.16
N ALA A 88 -22.91 6.48 -25.34
CA ALA A 88 -22.35 5.89 -24.11
C ALA A 88 -23.45 5.62 -23.08
N PHE A 89 -24.44 6.53 -22.95
CA PHE A 89 -25.60 6.32 -22.07
C PHE A 89 -26.44 5.13 -22.54
N ALA A 90 -26.78 5.03 -23.83
CA ALA A 90 -27.55 3.90 -24.37
C ALA A 90 -26.85 2.55 -24.12
N LYS A 91 -25.52 2.50 -24.31
CA LYS A 91 -24.70 1.33 -23.93
C LYS A 91 -24.72 1.06 -22.41
N GLY A 92 -24.71 2.10 -21.58
CA GLY A 92 -24.86 2.03 -20.15
C GLY A 92 -26.20 1.39 -19.74
N ILE A 93 -27.30 1.94 -20.25
CA ILE A 93 -28.67 1.42 -20.03
C ILE A 93 -28.75 -0.07 -20.36
N ALA A 94 -28.24 -0.50 -21.51
CA ALA A 94 -28.25 -1.91 -21.90
C ALA A 94 -27.51 -2.83 -20.90
N ARG A 95 -26.52 -2.32 -20.18
CA ARG A 95 -25.79 -3.05 -19.12
C ARG A 95 -26.50 -3.01 -17.77
N TRP A 96 -27.11 -1.87 -17.41
CA TRP A 96 -27.62 -1.61 -16.07
C TRP A 96 -29.06 -2.07 -15.88
N GLN A 97 -29.95 -1.83 -16.85
CA GLN A 97 -31.37 -2.19 -16.74
C GLN A 97 -31.62 -3.69 -16.43
N PRO A 98 -30.91 -4.66 -17.03
CA PRO A 98 -31.09 -6.08 -16.68
C PRO A 98 -30.74 -6.43 -15.21
N ARG A 99 -29.99 -5.54 -14.53
CA ARG A 99 -29.59 -5.71 -13.11
C ARG A 99 -30.49 -4.90 -12.16
N LEU A 100 -31.41 -4.09 -12.69
CA LEU A 100 -32.28 -3.22 -11.91
C LEU A 100 -33.33 -4.04 -11.17
N ASP A 101 -33.13 -4.21 -9.88
CA ASP A 101 -34.02 -4.97 -9.01
C ASP A 101 -34.00 -4.35 -7.60
N LYS A 102 -35.13 -3.68 -7.24
CA LYS A 102 -35.29 -3.06 -5.92
C LYS A 102 -35.24 -4.09 -4.80
N GLN A 103 -35.87 -5.25 -5.00
CA GLN A 103 -35.92 -6.30 -3.97
C GLN A 103 -34.53 -6.91 -3.72
N ALA A 104 -33.77 -7.14 -4.78
CA ALA A 104 -32.40 -7.60 -4.65
C ALA A 104 -31.50 -6.56 -3.95
N THR A 105 -31.69 -5.26 -4.22
CA THR A 105 -30.98 -4.19 -3.49
C THR A 105 -31.32 -4.22 -1.99
N LEU A 106 -32.60 -4.39 -1.64
CA LEU A 106 -33.02 -4.53 -0.23
C LEU A 106 -32.44 -5.78 0.43
N GLN A 107 -32.33 -6.89 -0.31
CA GLN A 107 -31.69 -8.11 0.19
C GLN A 107 -30.20 -7.90 0.45
N ASP A 108 -29.47 -7.18 -0.43
CA ASP A 108 -28.07 -6.85 -0.24
C ASP A 108 -27.88 -5.99 1.04
N LEU A 109 -28.76 -5.02 1.28
CA LEU A 109 -28.75 -4.18 2.49
C LEU A 109 -29.02 -4.99 3.76
N ARG A 110 -30.01 -5.89 3.74
CA ARG A 110 -30.31 -6.79 4.87
C ARG A 110 -29.13 -7.71 5.16
N ARG A 111 -28.55 -8.31 4.12
CA ARG A 111 -27.35 -9.14 4.24
C ARG A 111 -26.17 -8.35 4.82
N ALA A 112 -26.00 -7.10 4.42
CA ALA A 112 -24.98 -6.24 5.01
C ALA A 112 -25.16 -6.10 6.52
N LEU A 113 -26.40 -5.84 6.98
CA LEU A 113 -26.70 -5.74 8.41
C LEU A 113 -26.43 -7.05 9.15
N GLU A 114 -26.90 -8.18 8.61
CA GLU A 114 -26.70 -9.52 9.19
C GLU A 114 -25.23 -9.90 9.32
N THR A 115 -24.37 -9.46 8.39
CA THR A 115 -22.93 -9.73 8.40
C THR A 115 -22.10 -8.71 9.15
N GLY A 116 -22.72 -7.71 9.79
CA GLY A 116 -22.02 -6.61 10.46
C GLY A 116 -21.26 -5.71 9.51
N THR A 117 -21.67 -5.70 8.23
CA THR A 117 -21.11 -4.82 7.20
C THR A 117 -21.73 -3.44 7.33
N ARG A 118 -20.92 -2.39 7.20
CA ARG A 118 -21.37 -1.00 7.15
C ARG A 118 -21.10 -0.43 5.76
N LEU A 119 -21.63 0.76 5.47
CA LEU A 119 -21.40 1.46 4.22
C LEU A 119 -21.00 2.91 4.45
N ILE A 120 -20.17 3.42 3.53
CA ILE A 120 -19.85 4.84 3.41
C ILE A 120 -19.96 5.29 1.95
N MET A 121 -20.22 6.57 1.75
CA MET A 121 -20.29 7.20 0.44
C MET A 121 -19.63 8.58 0.48
N GLN A 122 -19.46 9.19 -0.68
CA GLN A 122 -18.97 10.56 -0.79
C GLN A 122 -19.80 11.51 0.09
N GLY A 123 -19.11 12.38 0.82
CA GLY A 123 -19.71 13.29 1.79
C GLY A 123 -19.84 12.73 3.21
N ASP A 124 -19.59 11.44 3.45
CA ASP A 124 -19.44 10.90 4.81
C ASP A 124 -18.07 11.28 5.40
N ARG A 125 -18.00 11.47 6.72
CA ARG A 125 -16.79 11.92 7.42
C ARG A 125 -15.54 11.09 7.15
N CYS A 126 -15.71 9.77 7.00
CA CYS A 126 -14.60 8.84 6.76
C CYS A 126 -14.36 8.56 5.27
N TRP A 127 -15.04 9.24 4.35
CA TRP A 127 -14.83 9.06 2.92
C TRP A 127 -13.46 9.58 2.50
N PRO A 128 -12.59 8.76 1.84
CA PRO A 128 -11.28 9.21 1.41
C PRO A 128 -11.37 10.29 0.30
N GLY A 129 -10.88 11.49 0.60
CA GLY A 129 -10.83 12.57 -0.40
C GLY A 129 -9.98 12.19 -1.63
N SER A 130 -9.01 11.33 -1.42
CA SER A 130 -8.08 10.83 -2.45
C SER A 130 -8.75 10.04 -3.60
N PHE A 131 -9.97 9.55 -3.41
CA PHE A 131 -10.73 8.92 -4.49
C PHE A 131 -11.20 9.91 -5.56
N ALA A 132 -11.24 11.21 -5.28
CA ALA A 132 -11.55 12.22 -6.29
C ALA A 132 -10.56 12.22 -7.45
N ASP A 133 -9.30 11.83 -7.21
CA ASP A 133 -8.26 11.74 -8.25
C ASP A 133 -8.57 10.67 -9.31
N LEU A 134 -9.45 9.71 -9.02
CA LEU A 134 -9.92 8.73 -9.98
C LEU A 134 -10.96 9.29 -10.97
N GLY A 135 -11.45 10.51 -10.77
CA GLY A 135 -12.48 11.13 -11.60
C GLY A 135 -13.72 10.23 -11.74
N PRO A 136 -14.22 10.01 -12.98
CA PRO A 136 -15.41 9.20 -13.22
C PRO A 136 -15.22 7.72 -12.89
N HIS A 137 -14.00 7.28 -12.62
CA HIS A 137 -13.70 5.93 -12.19
C HIS A 137 -13.68 5.78 -10.66
N ALA A 138 -14.03 6.82 -9.89
CA ALA A 138 -14.09 6.77 -8.43
C ALA A 138 -15.10 5.72 -7.93
N PRO A 139 -14.86 5.11 -6.75
CA PRO A 139 -15.83 4.27 -6.09
C PRO A 139 -17.15 5.04 -5.85
N LEU A 140 -18.27 4.43 -6.18
CA LEU A 140 -19.59 5.04 -5.95
C LEU A 140 -19.98 5.00 -4.46
N MET A 141 -19.53 3.98 -3.76
CA MET A 141 -19.63 3.76 -2.32
C MET A 141 -18.67 2.66 -1.91
N LEU A 142 -18.47 2.48 -0.61
CA LEU A 142 -17.73 1.34 -0.05
C LEU A 142 -18.55 0.59 1.00
N TRP A 143 -18.46 -0.73 0.95
CA TRP A 143 -18.87 -1.64 2.01
C TRP A 143 -17.69 -1.93 2.91
N LEU A 144 -17.89 -1.91 4.23
CA LEU A 144 -16.82 -1.92 5.24
C LEU A 144 -17.05 -2.97 6.33
N ARG A 145 -15.96 -3.56 6.83
CA ARG A 145 -15.90 -4.30 8.08
C ARG A 145 -14.66 -3.90 8.85
N GLY A 146 -14.79 -3.40 10.06
CA GLY A 146 -13.71 -2.90 10.89
C GLY A 146 -13.80 -1.40 11.11
N ASP A 147 -12.66 -0.73 11.34
CA ASP A 147 -12.59 0.69 11.70
C ASP A 147 -12.54 1.61 10.46
N PRO A 148 -13.62 2.35 10.15
CA PRO A 148 -13.65 3.27 9.02
C PRO A 148 -12.71 4.47 9.15
N ALA A 149 -12.28 4.84 10.37
CA ALA A 149 -11.38 5.96 10.60
C ALA A 149 -10.00 5.75 9.95
N LEU A 150 -9.62 4.49 9.73
CA LEU A 150 -8.36 4.15 9.06
C LEU A 150 -8.27 4.67 7.62
N LEU A 151 -9.41 4.92 6.96
CA LEU A 151 -9.45 5.48 5.60
C LEU A 151 -8.95 6.95 5.53
N GLN A 152 -8.86 7.63 6.67
CA GLN A 152 -8.36 9.01 6.76
C GLN A 152 -6.89 9.09 7.16
N ARG A 153 -6.27 7.95 7.48
CA ARG A 153 -4.89 7.92 7.95
C ARG A 153 -3.90 7.84 6.79
N THR A 154 -2.70 8.35 7.01
CA THR A 154 -1.58 8.16 6.08
C THR A 154 -1.34 6.67 5.88
N SER A 155 -1.25 6.26 4.62
CA SER A 155 -1.12 4.84 4.29
C SER A 155 -0.15 4.58 3.15
N LEU A 156 0.47 3.39 3.17
CA LEU A 156 1.34 2.84 2.14
C LEU A 156 0.66 1.62 1.49
N ALA A 157 0.50 1.64 0.18
CA ALA A 157 0.12 0.44 -0.56
C ALA A 157 1.34 -0.47 -0.72
N VAL A 158 1.27 -1.70 -0.19
CA VAL A 158 2.30 -2.73 -0.34
C VAL A 158 1.73 -3.86 -1.18
N VAL A 159 2.27 -4.05 -2.37
CA VAL A 159 1.76 -5.03 -3.34
C VAL A 159 2.90 -5.84 -3.98
N GLY A 160 2.58 -7.02 -4.52
CA GLY A 160 3.61 -7.80 -5.18
C GLY A 160 3.15 -9.14 -5.73
N ALA A 161 4.13 -10.04 -5.91
CA ALA A 161 3.93 -11.37 -6.45
C ALA A 161 3.05 -12.23 -5.55
N ARG A 162 2.10 -12.98 -6.15
CA ARG A 162 1.28 -13.96 -5.42
C ARG A 162 2.08 -15.18 -4.97
N ALA A 163 3.07 -15.58 -5.75
CA ALA A 163 4.05 -16.61 -5.42
C ALA A 163 5.38 -15.89 -5.11
N CYS A 164 5.47 -15.27 -3.93
CA CYS A 164 6.67 -14.57 -3.50
C CYS A 164 7.77 -15.56 -3.08
N THR A 165 9.01 -15.13 -3.27
CA THR A 165 10.18 -15.85 -2.78
C THR A 165 10.40 -15.61 -1.29
N GLY A 166 11.31 -16.37 -0.66
CA GLY A 166 11.76 -16.10 0.71
C GLY A 166 12.34 -14.70 0.86
N TYR A 167 13.09 -14.23 -0.16
CA TYR A 167 13.59 -12.85 -0.20
C TYR A 167 12.47 -11.82 -0.21
N GLY A 168 11.50 -11.96 -1.14
CA GLY A 168 10.37 -11.04 -1.23
C GLY A 168 9.54 -10.99 0.05
N ALA A 169 9.31 -12.15 0.69
CA ALA A 169 8.60 -12.22 1.96
C ALA A 169 9.37 -11.52 3.10
N HIS A 170 10.69 -11.76 3.20
CA HIS A 170 11.55 -11.17 4.22
C HIS A 170 11.59 -9.64 4.11
N VAL A 171 11.93 -9.11 2.93
CA VAL A 171 12.02 -7.66 2.71
C VAL A 171 10.66 -6.97 2.90
N THR A 172 9.57 -7.62 2.45
CA THR A 172 8.22 -7.08 2.69
C THR A 172 7.93 -6.97 4.20
N ALA A 173 8.29 -8.00 4.97
CA ALA A 173 8.08 -7.99 6.41
C ALA A 173 8.92 -6.89 7.10
N GLU A 174 10.20 -6.78 6.77
CA GLU A 174 11.11 -5.80 7.34
C GLU A 174 10.66 -4.36 7.07
N ILE A 175 10.35 -4.03 5.81
CA ILE A 175 9.89 -2.69 5.44
C ILE A 175 8.52 -2.41 6.07
N THR A 176 7.60 -3.37 6.07
CA THR A 176 6.26 -3.20 6.65
C THR A 176 6.33 -2.93 8.16
N ASP A 177 7.15 -3.67 8.88
CA ASP A 177 7.34 -3.50 10.33
C ASP A 177 7.83 -2.09 10.66
N GLY A 178 8.92 -1.64 10.01
CA GLY A 178 9.46 -0.30 10.22
C GLY A 178 8.53 0.83 9.79
N VAL A 179 7.70 0.63 8.77
CA VAL A 179 6.67 1.60 8.35
C VAL A 179 5.52 1.65 9.36
N CYS A 180 5.11 0.52 9.93
CA CYS A 180 4.11 0.47 10.99
C CYS A 180 4.58 1.19 12.27
N ALA A 181 5.87 1.12 12.60
CA ALA A 181 6.45 1.85 13.73
C ALA A 181 6.30 3.39 13.60
N ALA A 182 6.18 3.91 12.38
CA ALA A 182 5.89 5.32 12.08
C ALA A 182 4.38 5.64 12.02
N ASP A 183 3.52 4.79 12.56
CA ASP A 183 2.05 4.94 12.60
C ASP A 183 1.38 5.03 11.21
N VAL A 184 1.99 4.45 10.18
CA VAL A 184 1.46 4.38 8.81
C VAL A 184 0.60 3.13 8.65
N VAL A 185 -0.55 3.30 7.99
CA VAL A 185 -1.47 2.20 7.70
C VAL A 185 -1.02 1.46 6.44
N ILE A 186 -0.99 0.14 6.48
CA ILE A 186 -0.69 -0.68 5.30
C ILE A 186 -1.96 -0.96 4.51
N VAL A 187 -1.95 -0.67 3.21
CA VAL A 187 -3.05 -0.97 2.29
C VAL A 187 -2.61 -2.07 1.33
N SER A 188 -3.42 -3.11 1.18
CA SER A 188 -3.14 -4.16 0.19
C SER A 188 -4.41 -4.88 -0.23
N GLY A 189 -4.26 -5.87 -1.11
CA GLY A 189 -5.39 -6.57 -1.74
C GLY A 189 -5.71 -7.93 -1.15
N ALA A 190 -5.07 -8.34 -0.07
CA ALA A 190 -5.24 -9.64 0.59
C ALA A 190 -5.01 -10.86 -0.33
N ALA A 191 -4.27 -10.73 -1.44
CA ALA A 191 -3.88 -11.84 -2.28
C ALA A 191 -2.85 -12.75 -1.58
N TYR A 192 -2.59 -13.94 -2.12
CA TYR A 192 -1.45 -14.74 -1.69
C TYR A 192 -0.13 -13.99 -1.90
N GLY A 193 0.92 -14.41 -1.21
CA GLY A 193 2.26 -13.86 -1.34
C GLY A 193 2.43 -12.51 -0.63
N ILE A 194 2.94 -11.51 -1.32
CA ILE A 194 3.35 -10.21 -0.76
C ILE A 194 2.20 -9.52 0.02
N ASP A 195 1.01 -9.46 -0.55
CA ASP A 195 -0.15 -8.84 0.11
C ASP A 195 -0.41 -9.46 1.48
N ALA A 196 -0.38 -10.80 1.57
CA ALA A 196 -0.60 -11.51 2.81
C ALA A 196 0.54 -11.31 3.82
N VAL A 197 1.79 -11.24 3.36
CA VAL A 197 2.94 -10.94 4.22
C VAL A 197 2.77 -9.54 4.81
N ALA A 198 2.49 -8.53 4.00
CA ALA A 198 2.29 -7.16 4.43
C ALA A 198 1.18 -7.05 5.51
N HIS A 199 0.02 -7.66 5.28
CA HIS A 199 -1.07 -7.66 6.26
C HIS A 199 -0.71 -8.37 7.57
N ARG A 200 -0.09 -9.56 7.49
CA ARG A 200 0.32 -10.32 8.68
C ARG A 200 1.35 -9.58 9.50
N THR A 201 2.35 -8.99 8.84
CA THR A 201 3.38 -8.22 9.52
C THR A 201 2.79 -6.99 10.19
N ALA A 202 1.92 -6.23 9.50
CA ALA A 202 1.26 -5.08 10.10
C ALA A 202 0.46 -5.45 11.36
N LEU A 203 -0.30 -6.54 11.33
CA LEU A 203 -1.01 -7.03 12.53
C LEU A 203 -0.06 -7.50 13.63
N ALA A 204 0.99 -8.23 13.29
CA ALA A 204 1.98 -8.72 14.26
C ALA A 204 2.76 -7.58 14.93
N ALA A 205 3.04 -6.51 14.21
CA ALA A 205 3.66 -5.28 14.72
C ALA A 205 2.70 -4.40 15.55
N GLY A 206 1.43 -4.80 15.74
CA GLY A 206 0.42 -3.96 16.38
C GLY A 206 -0.01 -2.75 15.53
N GLY A 207 0.46 -2.66 14.28
CA GLY A 207 0.10 -1.64 13.32
C GLY A 207 -1.31 -1.82 12.75
N LYS A 208 -1.72 -0.93 11.84
CA LYS A 208 -3.04 -0.95 11.23
C LYS A 208 -2.95 -1.29 9.74
N THR A 209 -3.96 -2.04 9.26
CA THR A 209 -3.98 -2.44 7.85
C THR A 209 -5.38 -2.41 7.27
N ILE A 210 -5.46 -2.09 5.97
CA ILE A 210 -6.68 -2.03 5.17
C ILE A 210 -6.60 -3.06 4.04
N ALA A 211 -7.52 -4.02 4.04
CA ALA A 211 -7.68 -4.95 2.92
C ALA A 211 -8.76 -4.45 1.97
N VAL A 212 -8.39 -4.11 0.75
CA VAL A 212 -9.34 -3.77 -0.31
C VAL A 212 -9.67 -5.04 -1.08
N LEU A 213 -10.95 -5.44 -1.17
CA LEU A 213 -11.36 -6.69 -1.78
C LEU A 213 -11.99 -6.50 -3.16
N ALA A 214 -11.91 -7.53 -4.00
CA ALA A 214 -12.53 -7.58 -5.32
C ALA A 214 -13.91 -8.27 -5.33
N GLY A 215 -14.35 -8.78 -4.18
CA GLY A 215 -15.66 -9.38 -3.93
C GLY A 215 -16.30 -8.77 -2.69
N GLY A 216 -17.46 -9.26 -2.28
CA GLY A 216 -18.14 -8.79 -1.06
C GLY A 216 -17.28 -8.96 0.19
N VAL A 217 -17.35 -7.99 1.11
CA VAL A 217 -16.56 -8.00 2.36
C VAL A 217 -16.93 -9.15 3.30
N ASP A 218 -18.08 -9.77 3.08
CA ASP A 218 -18.61 -10.94 3.79
C ASP A 218 -18.11 -12.28 3.23
N ARG A 219 -17.41 -12.26 2.06
CA ARG A 219 -16.88 -13.45 1.40
C ARG A 219 -15.36 -13.46 1.37
N PRO A 220 -14.69 -14.16 2.30
CA PRO A 220 -13.23 -14.26 2.30
C PRO A 220 -12.71 -14.86 0.99
N TYR A 221 -11.82 -14.12 0.33
CA TYR A 221 -11.10 -14.61 -0.85
C TYR A 221 -9.67 -14.09 -0.86
N PRO A 222 -8.68 -14.97 -1.05
CA PRO A 222 -8.79 -16.42 -1.19
C PRO A 222 -9.25 -17.09 0.10
N SER A 223 -9.90 -18.27 0.00
CA SER A 223 -10.45 -18.98 1.15
C SER A 223 -9.40 -19.34 2.22
N GLY A 224 -8.14 -19.59 1.79
CA GLY A 224 -7.01 -19.82 2.70
C GLY A 224 -6.61 -18.60 3.55
N HIS A 225 -7.18 -17.42 3.29
CA HIS A 225 -6.97 -16.20 4.09
C HIS A 225 -8.17 -15.82 4.96
N ALA A 226 -9.09 -16.74 5.20
CA ALA A 226 -10.30 -16.48 6.02
C ALA A 226 -9.94 -15.96 7.41
N GLU A 227 -8.97 -16.58 8.09
CA GLU A 227 -8.49 -16.16 9.42
C GLU A 227 -7.78 -14.80 9.38
N LEU A 228 -6.92 -14.59 8.38
CA LEU A 228 -6.25 -13.30 8.17
C LEU A 228 -7.27 -12.18 7.98
N LEU A 229 -8.24 -12.36 7.10
CA LEU A 229 -9.30 -11.38 6.85
C LEU A 229 -10.17 -11.18 8.10
N ALA A 230 -10.47 -12.24 8.86
CA ALA A 230 -11.19 -12.09 10.13
C ALA A 230 -10.39 -11.22 11.14
N SER A 231 -9.06 -11.39 11.21
CA SER A 231 -8.19 -10.55 12.05
C SER A 231 -8.14 -9.10 11.56
N ILE A 232 -8.00 -8.88 10.24
CA ILE A 232 -8.05 -7.52 9.66
C ILE A 232 -9.39 -6.85 9.97
N GLY A 233 -10.50 -7.57 9.88
CA GLY A 233 -11.83 -7.02 10.21
C GLY A 233 -12.02 -6.67 11.69
N ARG A 234 -11.24 -7.26 12.60
CA ARG A 234 -11.27 -6.92 14.04
C ARG A 234 -10.32 -5.78 14.41
N GLU A 235 -9.15 -5.74 13.84
CA GLU A 235 -8.01 -4.89 14.28
C GLU A 235 -7.66 -3.79 13.27
N GLY A 236 -8.19 -3.88 12.05
CA GLY A 236 -7.99 -3.00 10.92
C GLY A 236 -9.28 -2.71 10.19
N LEU A 237 -9.23 -2.73 8.86
CA LEU A 237 -10.38 -2.48 7.99
C LEU A 237 -10.37 -3.40 6.76
N ILE A 238 -11.52 -3.95 6.43
CA ILE A 238 -11.80 -4.55 5.12
C ILE A 238 -12.75 -3.62 4.37
N CYS A 239 -12.48 -3.33 3.12
CA CYS A 239 -13.37 -2.54 2.28
C CYS A 239 -13.52 -3.14 0.87
N SER A 240 -14.66 -2.86 0.25
CA SER A 240 -14.97 -3.27 -1.13
C SER A 240 -16.02 -2.38 -1.76
N GLU A 241 -15.95 -2.21 -3.08
CA GLU A 241 -17.02 -1.59 -3.89
C GLU A 241 -18.17 -2.58 -4.15
N MET A 242 -17.91 -3.88 -3.98
CA MET A 242 -18.87 -4.92 -4.33
C MET A 242 -19.88 -5.16 -3.20
N VAL A 243 -21.15 -5.30 -3.60
CA VAL A 243 -22.24 -5.63 -2.66
C VAL A 243 -21.96 -6.95 -1.92
N PRO A 244 -22.40 -7.10 -0.66
CA PRO A 244 -22.25 -8.34 0.09
C PRO A 244 -22.75 -9.57 -0.70
N GLY A 245 -22.06 -10.68 -0.57
CA GLY A 245 -22.34 -11.90 -1.32
C GLY A 245 -21.70 -12.00 -2.70
N SER A 246 -21.13 -10.90 -3.23
CA SER A 246 -20.51 -10.91 -4.55
C SER A 246 -19.26 -11.76 -4.63
N ALA A 247 -19.16 -12.61 -5.65
CA ALA A 247 -17.95 -13.35 -5.95
C ALA A 247 -16.93 -12.45 -6.66
N PRO A 248 -15.62 -12.58 -6.38
CA PRO A 248 -14.60 -11.88 -7.15
C PRO A 248 -14.50 -12.44 -8.56
N THR A 249 -14.18 -11.59 -9.54
CA THR A 249 -13.90 -11.97 -10.93
C THR A 249 -12.54 -11.40 -11.35
N ARG A 250 -11.97 -11.93 -12.45
CA ARG A 250 -10.70 -11.42 -12.99
C ARG A 250 -10.76 -9.91 -13.26
N TRP A 251 -11.87 -9.44 -13.81
CA TRP A 251 -12.08 -8.01 -14.09
C TRP A 251 -12.12 -7.20 -12.79
N ARG A 252 -12.85 -7.64 -11.78
CA ARG A 252 -12.97 -6.95 -10.48
C ARG A 252 -11.64 -6.86 -9.74
N PHE A 253 -10.74 -7.85 -9.88
CA PHE A 253 -9.39 -7.75 -9.36
C PHE A 253 -8.60 -6.61 -9.98
N LEU A 254 -8.70 -6.43 -11.31
CA LEU A 254 -8.03 -5.33 -12.00
C LEU A 254 -8.61 -3.97 -11.60
N GLN A 255 -9.93 -3.87 -11.52
CA GLN A 255 -10.60 -2.63 -11.12
C GLN A 255 -10.33 -2.25 -9.67
N ARG A 256 -10.28 -3.20 -8.76
CA ARG A 256 -9.95 -2.98 -7.35
C ARG A 256 -8.58 -2.33 -7.16
N ASN A 257 -7.61 -2.67 -8.01
CA ASN A 257 -6.22 -2.19 -7.87
C ASN A 257 -6.11 -0.67 -7.96
N ARG A 258 -7.00 0.01 -8.72
CA ARG A 258 -7.03 1.47 -8.76
C ARG A 258 -7.39 2.07 -7.39
N SER A 259 -8.29 1.39 -6.66
CA SER A 259 -8.70 1.84 -5.32
C SER A 259 -7.58 1.65 -4.29
N ILE A 260 -6.73 0.63 -4.41
CA ILE A 260 -5.52 0.47 -3.59
C ILE A 260 -4.55 1.63 -3.84
N ALA A 261 -4.25 1.91 -5.11
CA ALA A 261 -3.34 2.99 -5.48
C ALA A 261 -3.87 4.37 -5.06
N ALA A 262 -5.17 4.63 -5.26
CA ALA A 262 -5.79 5.90 -4.92
C ALA A 262 -5.93 6.13 -3.41
N LEU A 263 -6.12 5.09 -2.61
CA LEU A 263 -6.26 5.20 -1.16
C LEU A 263 -4.92 5.52 -0.48
N ALA A 264 -3.82 4.99 -1.00
CA ALA A 264 -2.51 5.13 -0.41
C ALA A 264 -1.78 6.41 -0.84
N ARG A 265 -0.94 6.95 0.04
CA ARG A 265 -0.08 8.10 -0.25
C ARG A 265 1.04 7.74 -1.24
N ALA A 266 1.55 6.52 -1.15
CA ALA A 266 2.53 5.95 -2.08
C ALA A 266 2.25 4.46 -2.29
N THR A 267 2.79 3.89 -3.37
CA THR A 267 2.70 2.45 -3.67
C THR A 267 4.10 1.85 -3.71
N LEU A 268 4.33 0.79 -2.95
CA LEU A 268 5.57 0.03 -2.93
C LEU A 268 5.34 -1.38 -3.51
N VAL A 269 6.16 -1.75 -4.49
CA VAL A 269 6.19 -3.10 -5.07
C VAL A 269 7.44 -3.81 -4.56
N THR A 270 7.29 -4.75 -3.64
CA THR A 270 8.44 -5.41 -3.00
C THR A 270 8.99 -6.60 -3.80
N GLU A 271 8.15 -7.28 -4.55
CA GLU A 271 8.58 -8.31 -5.50
C GLU A 271 7.57 -8.44 -6.64
N ALA A 272 8.02 -8.45 -7.88
CA ALA A 272 7.16 -8.66 -9.04
C ALA A 272 7.92 -9.30 -10.19
N GLY A 273 7.39 -10.38 -10.74
CA GLY A 273 7.80 -10.88 -12.05
C GLY A 273 7.25 -10.01 -13.19
N GLY A 274 7.82 -10.14 -14.39
CA GLY A 274 7.50 -9.28 -15.54
C GLY A 274 6.03 -9.27 -16.00
N ARG A 275 5.21 -10.23 -15.56
CA ARG A 275 3.75 -10.34 -15.84
C ARG A 275 2.91 -10.35 -14.58
N SER A 276 3.44 -9.84 -13.47
CA SER A 276 2.71 -9.78 -12.19
C SER A 276 1.49 -8.84 -12.27
N GLY A 277 0.39 -9.24 -11.62
CA GLY A 277 -0.79 -8.37 -11.47
C GLY A 277 -0.55 -7.11 -10.64
N SER A 278 0.49 -7.07 -9.80
CA SER A 278 0.90 -5.89 -9.04
C SER A 278 1.40 -4.75 -9.92
N LEU A 279 1.90 -5.06 -11.14
CA LEU A 279 2.28 -4.03 -12.10
C LEU A 279 1.08 -3.19 -12.57
N ASN A 280 -0.14 -3.74 -12.51
CA ASN A 280 -1.36 -2.97 -12.77
C ASN A 280 -1.63 -1.95 -11.66
N THR A 281 -1.40 -2.30 -10.38
CA THR A 281 -1.50 -1.35 -9.27
C THR A 281 -0.44 -0.25 -9.39
N ALA A 282 0.79 -0.62 -9.75
CA ALA A 282 1.87 0.34 -10.02
C ALA A 282 1.51 1.29 -11.18
N GLY A 283 0.89 0.78 -12.26
CA GLY A 283 0.39 1.59 -13.36
C GLY A 283 -0.64 2.62 -12.90
N HIS A 284 -1.61 2.22 -12.07
CA HIS A 284 -2.58 3.17 -11.51
C HIS A 284 -1.93 4.21 -10.59
N ALA A 285 -0.92 3.85 -9.80
CA ALA A 285 -0.18 4.82 -8.99
C ALA A 285 0.50 5.88 -9.89
N ALA A 286 1.14 5.45 -10.97
CA ALA A 286 1.77 6.35 -11.95
C ALA A 286 0.74 7.24 -12.67
N GLU A 287 -0.40 6.69 -13.11
CA GLU A 287 -1.51 7.43 -13.72
C GLU A 287 -2.06 8.52 -12.78
N LEU A 288 -2.09 8.25 -11.49
CA LEU A 288 -2.52 9.18 -10.44
C LEU A 288 -1.39 10.14 -9.98
N SER A 289 -0.22 10.08 -10.60
CA SER A 289 0.97 10.85 -10.20
C SER A 289 1.34 10.67 -8.72
N ARG A 290 1.11 9.46 -8.19
CA ARG A 290 1.47 9.10 -6.82
C ARG A 290 2.86 8.49 -6.77
N PRO A 291 3.65 8.77 -5.72
CA PRO A 291 4.95 8.18 -5.55
C PRO A 291 4.91 6.65 -5.67
N LEU A 292 5.79 6.12 -6.51
CA LEU A 292 5.92 4.69 -6.77
C LEU A 292 7.32 4.24 -6.37
N GLY A 293 7.39 3.25 -5.48
CA GLY A 293 8.62 2.60 -5.07
C GLY A 293 8.69 1.16 -5.55
N ALA A 294 9.89 0.67 -5.78
CA ALA A 294 10.13 -0.72 -6.09
C ALA A 294 11.40 -1.24 -5.40
N VAL A 295 11.28 -2.42 -4.79
CA VAL A 295 12.42 -3.07 -4.15
C VAL A 295 13.25 -3.78 -5.22
N PRO A 296 14.58 -3.53 -5.30
CA PRO A 296 15.46 -4.25 -6.19
C PRO A 296 15.62 -5.70 -5.72
N GLY A 297 16.01 -6.57 -6.63
CA GLY A 297 16.33 -7.95 -6.31
C GLY A 297 17.40 -8.49 -7.24
N PRO A 298 17.83 -9.76 -7.09
CA PRO A 298 18.87 -10.33 -7.94
C PRO A 298 18.51 -10.23 -9.43
N VAL A 299 19.43 -9.73 -10.25
CA VAL A 299 19.21 -9.56 -11.70
C VAL A 299 18.97 -10.89 -12.43
N THR A 300 19.40 -12.00 -11.82
CA THR A 300 19.20 -13.35 -12.33
C THR A 300 17.85 -13.94 -11.92
N SER A 301 17.09 -13.27 -11.02
CA SER A 301 15.79 -13.76 -10.54
C SER A 301 14.65 -13.25 -11.42
N PRO A 302 13.88 -14.14 -12.07
CA PRO A 302 12.67 -13.74 -12.79
C PRO A 302 11.63 -13.05 -11.90
N ALA A 303 11.64 -13.33 -10.60
CA ALA A 303 10.73 -12.74 -9.62
C ALA A 303 10.99 -11.23 -9.39
N SER A 304 12.20 -10.73 -9.69
CA SER A 304 12.59 -9.32 -9.55
C SER A 304 12.42 -8.51 -10.83
N SER A 305 12.19 -9.17 -11.97
CA SER A 305 12.18 -8.52 -13.30
C SER A 305 11.13 -7.42 -13.45
N GLY A 306 10.00 -7.53 -12.76
CA GLY A 306 8.95 -6.50 -12.73
C GLY A 306 9.38 -5.26 -11.94
N CYS A 307 10.02 -5.44 -10.78
CA CYS A 307 10.57 -4.32 -10.00
C CYS A 307 11.66 -3.58 -10.78
N HIS A 308 12.59 -4.31 -11.42
CA HIS A 308 13.61 -3.70 -12.29
C HIS A 308 12.99 -2.88 -13.43
N ARG A 309 11.91 -3.38 -14.03
CA ARG A 309 11.17 -2.67 -15.07
C ARG A 309 10.52 -1.40 -14.52
N LEU A 310 9.91 -1.44 -13.32
CA LEU A 310 9.32 -0.26 -12.69
C LEU A 310 10.36 0.83 -12.43
N ILE A 311 11.53 0.46 -11.90
CA ILE A 311 12.63 1.39 -11.64
C ILE A 311 13.14 2.02 -12.96
N ARG A 312 13.31 1.20 -14.01
CA ARG A 312 13.89 1.67 -15.28
C ARG A 312 12.92 2.43 -16.17
N ASP A 313 11.65 1.95 -16.27
CA ASP A 313 10.71 2.38 -17.32
C ASP A 313 9.56 3.25 -16.76
N TYR A 314 9.34 3.26 -15.43
CA TYR A 314 8.22 3.94 -14.78
C TYR A 314 8.65 4.95 -13.71
N ASP A 315 9.94 5.28 -13.68
CA ASP A 315 10.52 6.22 -12.70
C ASP A 315 10.21 5.86 -11.23
N ALA A 316 10.09 4.55 -10.95
CA ALA A 316 9.88 4.10 -9.59
C ALA A 316 11.15 4.30 -8.77
N THR A 317 11.03 4.92 -7.60
CA THR A 317 12.12 5.08 -6.65
C THR A 317 12.59 3.70 -6.17
N LEU A 318 13.91 3.47 -6.19
CA LEU A 318 14.50 2.29 -5.61
C LEU A 318 14.38 2.39 -4.08
N VAL A 319 13.78 1.38 -3.45
CA VAL A 319 13.54 1.33 -1.99
C VAL A 319 14.14 0.04 -1.45
N THR A 320 14.99 0.15 -0.43
CA THR A 320 15.68 -0.98 0.19
C THR A 320 15.29 -1.23 1.65
N ASN A 321 14.72 -0.22 2.33
CA ASN A 321 14.41 -0.26 3.75
C ASN A 321 13.19 0.61 4.10
N ALA A 322 12.77 0.57 5.37
CA ALA A 322 11.59 1.28 5.85
C ALA A 322 11.75 2.81 5.84
N VAL A 323 12.97 3.32 6.04
CA VAL A 323 13.25 4.77 6.04
C VAL A 323 13.02 5.32 4.64
N GLU A 324 13.56 4.69 3.61
CA GLU A 324 13.35 5.07 2.21
C GLU A 324 11.87 4.94 1.79
N ALA A 325 11.14 3.97 2.34
CA ALA A 325 9.69 3.87 2.14
C ALA A 325 8.91 5.01 2.81
N GLN A 326 9.38 5.52 3.95
CA GLN A 326 8.81 6.71 4.60
C GLN A 326 9.15 7.98 3.82
N GLU A 327 10.38 8.13 3.33
CA GLU A 327 10.80 9.23 2.46
C GLU A 327 9.96 9.27 1.18
N LEU A 328 9.70 8.11 0.57
CA LEU A 328 8.81 7.99 -0.60
C LEU A 328 7.43 8.58 -0.33
N MET A 329 6.93 8.50 0.89
CA MET A 329 5.65 9.09 1.32
C MET A 329 5.78 10.58 1.69
N GLY A 330 6.98 11.17 1.65
CA GLY A 330 7.25 12.50 2.16
C GLY A 330 7.04 12.61 3.68
N ILE A 331 7.24 11.51 4.40
CA ILE A 331 7.31 11.50 5.85
C ILE A 331 8.78 11.75 6.15
N GLY A 332 9.11 12.98 6.56
CA GLY A 332 10.48 13.33 6.92
C GLY A 332 10.88 12.58 8.18
N VAL A 333 11.87 11.71 8.06
CA VAL A 333 12.80 11.52 9.14
C VAL A 333 13.66 12.80 9.08
N ASP A 334 13.61 13.63 10.12
CA ASP A 334 14.69 14.59 10.39
C ASP A 334 15.96 13.77 10.71
N VAL A 335 16.45 13.05 9.72
CA VAL A 335 17.81 12.57 9.72
C VAL A 335 18.62 13.82 9.44
N ALA A 336 19.17 14.41 10.50
CA ALA A 336 20.21 15.41 10.32
C ALA A 336 21.16 14.86 9.26
N LEU A 337 21.36 15.60 8.17
CA LEU A 337 22.15 15.19 6.99
C LEU A 337 23.60 14.77 7.34
N PHE A 338 23.94 14.77 8.62
CA PHE A 338 25.25 14.53 9.20
C PHE A 338 25.42 13.20 9.94
N ASP A 339 24.33 12.41 10.13
CA ASP A 339 24.39 11.11 10.83
C ASP A 339 24.33 9.89 9.89
N LEU A 340 24.32 10.09 8.58
CA LEU A 340 24.67 9.05 7.64
C LEU A 340 26.20 8.92 7.64
N GLU A 341 26.77 8.27 8.65
CA GLU A 341 28.04 7.61 8.41
C GLU A 341 27.77 6.64 7.25
N PRO A 342 28.43 6.83 6.09
CA PRO A 342 28.29 5.83 5.04
C PRO A 342 28.81 4.52 5.62
N GLU A 343 28.00 3.49 5.74
CA GLU A 343 28.47 2.11 5.77
C GLU A 343 29.25 1.87 4.47
N THR A 344 30.43 2.43 4.41
CA THR A 344 31.35 2.11 3.33
C THR A 344 31.99 0.78 3.75
N ASP A 345 31.87 -0.23 2.91
CA ASP A 345 32.73 -1.44 2.88
C ASP A 345 34.24 -1.09 2.82
N ARG A 346 34.58 0.19 2.91
CA ARG A 346 35.93 0.71 2.88
C ARG A 346 36.35 1.12 4.28
N PRO A 347 37.41 0.52 4.81
CA PRO A 347 37.94 0.93 6.09
C PRO A 347 38.25 2.45 6.09
N PRO A 348 38.11 3.13 7.23
CA PRO A 348 38.45 4.54 7.41
C PRO A 348 39.77 4.90 6.77
N PRO A 349 39.93 6.12 6.22
CA PRO A 349 41.17 6.50 5.53
C PRO A 349 42.45 6.22 6.33
N LEU A 350 42.41 6.39 7.65
CA LEU A 350 43.51 6.09 8.57
C LEU A 350 43.81 4.56 8.59
N HIS A 351 42.80 3.74 8.74
CA HIS A 351 42.94 2.28 8.72
C HIS A 351 43.53 1.78 7.40
N ARG A 352 43.08 2.34 6.28
CA ARG A 352 43.59 1.99 4.95
C ARG A 352 45.07 2.31 4.81
N ARG A 353 45.49 3.51 5.23
CA ARG A 353 46.91 3.91 5.22
C ARG A 353 47.77 2.97 6.07
N VAL A 354 47.27 2.56 7.24
CA VAL A 354 47.99 1.64 8.14
C VAL A 354 48.01 0.22 7.56
N LEU A 355 46.92 -0.27 6.92
CA LEU A 355 46.89 -1.56 6.24
C LEU A 355 47.86 -1.58 5.04
N ASP A 356 47.88 -0.52 4.23
CA ASP A 356 48.78 -0.38 3.07
C ASP A 356 50.27 -0.34 3.50
N ALA A 357 50.56 0.13 4.72
CA ALA A 357 51.90 0.16 5.29
C ALA A 357 52.36 -1.22 5.84
N LEU A 358 51.47 -2.24 5.91
CA LEU A 358 51.81 -3.56 6.37
C LEU A 358 52.32 -4.45 5.20
N PRO A 359 53.36 -5.28 5.44
CA PRO A 359 53.87 -6.15 4.40
C PRO A 359 52.93 -7.33 4.11
N LEU A 360 52.82 -7.75 2.85
CA LEU A 360 52.06 -8.94 2.47
C LEU A 360 52.66 -10.24 3.07
N ARG A 361 53.92 -10.26 3.44
CA ARG A 361 54.59 -11.38 4.08
C ARG A 361 55.51 -10.84 5.22
N GLY A 362 55.49 -11.55 6.36
CA GLY A 362 56.26 -11.15 7.56
C GLY A 362 55.52 -10.13 8.43
N ALA A 363 56.22 -9.54 9.38
CA ALA A 363 55.72 -8.56 10.30
C ALA A 363 56.57 -7.27 10.23
N ARG A 364 55.93 -6.11 10.48
CA ARG A 364 56.58 -4.80 10.49
C ARG A 364 56.47 -4.13 11.87
N GLY A 365 57.51 -3.49 12.34
CA GLY A 365 57.50 -2.78 13.61
C GLY A 365 56.72 -1.45 13.52
N LEU A 366 56.19 -1.01 14.68
CA LEU A 366 55.35 0.20 14.78
C LEU A 366 56.03 1.45 14.14
N ASN A 367 57.34 1.66 14.43
CA ASN A 367 58.08 2.82 13.88
C ASN A 367 58.19 2.85 12.36
N GLU A 368 58.26 1.69 11.74
CA GLU A 368 58.28 1.55 10.28
C GLU A 368 56.90 1.76 9.68
N ILE A 369 55.85 1.31 10.36
CA ILE A 369 54.45 1.53 9.95
C ILE A 369 54.12 3.01 10.02
N VAL A 370 54.52 3.71 11.08
CA VAL A 370 54.37 5.16 11.26
C VAL A 370 55.02 5.94 10.10
N ARG A 371 56.24 5.57 9.75
CA ARG A 371 56.93 6.20 8.65
C ARG A 371 56.32 5.96 7.30
N GLU A 372 55.91 4.73 7.02
CA GLU A 372 55.31 4.29 5.75
C GLU A 372 53.91 4.85 5.54
N ALA A 373 53.08 4.78 6.60
CA ALA A 373 51.71 5.26 6.59
C ALA A 373 51.63 6.81 6.65
N GLY A 374 52.73 7.50 7.06
CA GLY A 374 52.75 8.95 7.23
C GLY A 374 51.74 9.43 8.27
N VAL A 375 51.64 8.72 9.40
CA VAL A 375 50.73 9.00 10.53
C VAL A 375 51.55 9.17 11.83
N THR A 376 50.93 9.72 12.86
CA THR A 376 51.57 9.81 14.18
C THR A 376 51.60 8.41 14.84
N ARG A 377 52.51 8.27 15.85
CA ARG A 377 52.61 7.00 16.60
C ARG A 377 51.32 6.64 17.35
N GLU A 378 50.60 7.65 17.80
CA GLU A 378 49.36 7.51 18.53
C GLU A 378 48.24 7.02 17.57
N GLU A 379 48.11 7.68 16.41
CA GLU A 379 47.18 7.28 15.35
C GLU A 379 47.45 5.86 14.85
N ALA A 380 48.69 5.48 14.64
CA ALA A 380 49.06 4.13 14.20
C ALA A 380 48.69 3.08 15.26
N ARG A 381 48.92 3.37 16.54
CA ARG A 381 48.53 2.45 17.63
C ARG A 381 47.03 2.27 17.75
N GLY A 382 46.25 3.36 17.68
CA GLY A 382 44.79 3.33 17.69
C GLY A 382 44.24 2.50 16.53
N ALA A 383 44.69 2.82 15.32
CA ALA A 383 44.25 2.10 14.12
C ALA A 383 44.62 0.60 14.15
N LEU A 384 45.82 0.23 14.59
CA LEU A 384 46.24 -1.15 14.71
C LEU A 384 45.44 -1.92 15.76
N ALA A 385 45.08 -1.29 16.88
CA ALA A 385 44.24 -1.91 17.93
C ALA A 385 42.80 -2.17 17.38
N GLU A 386 42.20 -1.22 16.69
CA GLU A 386 40.88 -1.37 16.06
C GLU A 386 40.92 -2.41 14.95
N LEU A 387 41.91 -2.38 14.08
CA LEU A 387 42.10 -3.37 13.00
C LEU A 387 42.34 -4.79 13.57
N GLN A 388 42.96 -4.90 14.75
CA GLN A 388 43.12 -6.20 15.44
C GLN A 388 41.78 -6.71 15.97
N LEU A 389 40.95 -5.84 16.56
CA LEU A 389 39.59 -6.20 17.01
C LEU A 389 38.70 -6.63 15.84
N LEU A 390 38.86 -5.98 14.70
CA LEU A 390 38.16 -6.31 13.46
C LEU A 390 38.73 -7.56 12.75
N GLY A 391 39.81 -8.13 13.26
CA GLY A 391 40.42 -9.34 12.70
C GLY A 391 41.26 -9.12 11.43
N HIS A 392 41.54 -7.87 11.03
CA HIS A 392 42.32 -7.56 9.84
C HIS A 392 43.81 -7.67 10.03
N VAL A 393 44.32 -7.48 11.25
CA VAL A 393 45.74 -7.58 11.59
C VAL A 393 45.95 -8.43 12.84
N THR A 394 47.15 -9.00 12.97
CA THR A 394 47.59 -9.72 14.18
C THR A 394 48.95 -9.20 14.61
N SER A 395 49.17 -9.13 15.94
CA SER A 395 50.50 -8.89 16.50
C SER A 395 51.36 -10.16 16.39
N ALA A 396 52.56 -10.02 15.94
CA ALA A 396 53.57 -11.10 16.01
C ALA A 396 54.26 -11.05 17.38
N GLU A 397 54.49 -12.23 18.00
CA GLU A 397 55.24 -12.28 19.25
C GLU A 397 56.62 -11.60 19.10
N PRO A 398 57.05 -10.81 20.07
CA PRO A 398 58.40 -10.22 20.03
C PRO A 398 59.45 -11.33 20.04
N GLY A 399 60.34 -11.31 19.06
CA GLY A 399 61.54 -12.17 19.08
C GLY A 399 62.35 -11.84 20.35
N VAL A 400 63.16 -12.77 20.83
CA VAL A 400 63.90 -12.89 22.11
C VAL A 400 64.74 -11.67 22.57
N GLN A 401 64.43 -10.47 22.17
CA GLN A 401 65.05 -9.26 22.72
C GLN A 401 64.09 -8.55 23.70
N VAL A 402 64.52 -8.52 24.97
CA VAL A 402 63.80 -7.84 26.05
C VAL A 402 63.70 -6.35 25.68
N GLY A 403 62.43 -5.87 25.47
CA GLY A 403 62.10 -4.49 25.18
C GLY A 403 61.71 -4.17 23.72
N ALA A 404 61.67 -5.16 22.82
CA ALA A 404 61.19 -4.97 21.44
C ALA A 404 59.65 -4.86 21.40
N GLU A 405 59.12 -3.81 20.74
CA GLU A 405 57.68 -3.69 20.48
C GLU A 405 57.24 -4.81 19.52
N PRO A 406 56.00 -5.34 19.66
CA PRO A 406 55.50 -6.40 18.79
C PRO A 406 55.45 -5.93 17.34
N GLY A 407 55.80 -6.84 16.41
CA GLY A 407 55.59 -6.61 14.99
C GLY A 407 54.10 -6.83 14.62
N TRP A 408 53.64 -6.19 13.59
CA TRP A 408 52.27 -6.30 13.07
C TRP A 408 52.24 -6.91 11.69
N LYS A 409 51.28 -7.77 11.41
CA LYS A 409 51.09 -8.44 10.12
C LYS A 409 49.61 -8.53 9.76
N LEU A 410 49.33 -8.61 8.48
CA LEU A 410 47.99 -8.86 7.98
C LEU A 410 47.49 -10.24 8.45
N SER A 411 46.24 -10.32 8.89
CA SER A 411 45.57 -11.59 9.18
C SER A 411 45.36 -12.35 7.87
N ARG A 412 45.67 -13.65 7.83
CA ARG A 412 45.26 -14.48 6.70
C ARG A 412 43.75 -14.73 6.86
N GLN A 413 42.93 -14.09 6.05
CA GLN A 413 41.59 -14.59 5.82
C GLN A 413 41.75 -15.91 5.05
N CYS A 414 41.21 -17.00 5.65
CA CYS A 414 40.97 -18.26 4.94
C CYS A 414 39.89 -18.11 3.90
#